data_05312bb5bf972269b240f74d6887df0a
#
_entry.id   05312bb5bf972269b240f74d6887df0a
#
_cell.length_a   1.000
_cell.length_b   1.000
_cell.length_c   1.000
_cell.angle_alpha   90.00
_cell.angle_beta   90.00
_cell.angle_gamma   90.00
#
_symmetry.space_group_name_H-M   'P 1'
#
loop_
_entity.id
_entity.type
_entity.pdbx_description
1 polymer ?
#
loop_
_entity_poly.entity_id
_entity_poly.type
_entity_poly.pdbx_seq_one_letter_code
_entity_poly.pdbx_strand_id
1 'polypeptide(L)'
;PTADTAASVGSEGLSYGAVLVGGVKQLLGMGRTEKFAQIMAAMGSAFFTRRICLLGGGIMAVAAITMVAAAAWLAADRGAPRRRVLAAHLGFAFCFAALYLFHLILYNYNFSDLEGLALKDYDRYLAPFYQAWMLAMLCLLARGARERLAQLATGGAAAVIFAVFCWRGVPAAGFWSGVDSLYTLRADVQDRADTMNTVLGWPDRVLVISQGDDATRWYYYRYELTAQVVNGFGGFYGRLGETQDRWDSDFMNLVESENWTLYDYKAVCVPDTLVAYMAEKDCDYILIDRADDYLQREFSPLFEGGLTNDMPATLYHFEGTDAAVPFKLAAVAESGVE
;
A
#
# COMPACT_ATOMS: atom_id res chain seq x y z
N PRO A 1 32.05 16.63 -6.36
CA PRO A 1 30.64 16.91 -6.52
C PRO A 1 29.96 15.61 -6.80
N THR A 2 29.45 15.04 -5.76
CA THR A 2 28.89 13.70 -5.71
C THR A 2 27.46 13.75 -6.14
N ALA A 3 27.13 12.93 -7.09
CA ALA A 3 25.81 12.78 -7.70
C ALA A 3 24.80 12.02 -6.83
N ASP A 4 24.96 11.99 -5.52
CA ASP A 4 24.28 11.02 -4.65
C ASP A 4 23.06 11.56 -3.91
N THR A 5 22.63 12.79 -4.18
CA THR A 5 21.48 13.38 -3.46
C THR A 5 20.14 13.25 -4.16
N ALA A 6 20.03 12.47 -5.22
CA ALA A 6 18.79 12.38 -6.00
C ALA A 6 17.93 11.13 -5.76
N ALA A 7 18.28 10.27 -4.81
CA ALA A 7 17.72 8.92 -4.77
C ALA A 7 16.49 8.73 -3.85
N SER A 8 16.16 9.69 -2.99
CA SER A 8 15.10 9.47 -1.99
C SER A 8 13.87 10.36 -2.10
N VAL A 9 13.90 11.32 -2.99
CA VAL A 9 12.68 12.10 -3.27
C VAL A 9 11.97 11.39 -4.41
N GLY A 10 10.80 10.85 -4.14
CA GLY A 10 9.92 10.38 -5.17
C GLY A 10 9.91 11.39 -6.32
N SER A 11 9.89 10.94 -7.54
CA SER A 11 10.13 11.57 -8.85
C SER A 11 9.67 13.03 -9.05
N GLU A 12 9.52 13.80 -8.01
CA GLU A 12 9.21 15.23 -8.06
C GLU A 12 10.39 15.96 -8.72
N GLY A 13 10.35 16.02 -10.06
CA GLY A 13 11.32 16.71 -10.90
C GLY A 13 11.96 15.89 -12.02
N LEU A 14 11.89 14.56 -12.01
CA LEU A 14 12.35 13.74 -13.14
C LEU A 14 11.21 13.54 -14.16
N SER A 15 11.44 13.89 -15.42
CA SER A 15 10.48 13.54 -16.46
C SER A 15 10.39 12.01 -16.60
N TYR A 16 9.21 11.48 -16.89
CA TYR A 16 9.02 10.04 -17.15
C TYR A 16 10.01 9.47 -18.17
N GLY A 17 10.40 10.29 -19.16
CA GLY A 17 11.44 9.93 -20.13
C GLY A 17 12.80 9.72 -19.49
N ALA A 18 13.20 10.57 -18.55
CA ALA A 18 14.48 10.44 -17.84
C ALA A 18 14.51 9.18 -16.96
N VAL A 19 13.40 8.86 -16.28
CA VAL A 19 13.25 7.63 -15.48
C VAL A 19 13.39 6.38 -16.36
N LEU A 20 12.69 6.34 -17.50
CA LEU A 20 12.79 5.20 -18.43
C LEU A 20 14.19 5.05 -19.00
N VAL A 21 14.81 6.13 -19.44
CA VAL A 21 16.18 6.10 -19.99
C VAL A 21 17.20 5.68 -18.91
N GLY A 22 17.06 6.20 -17.69
CA GLY A 22 17.88 5.81 -16.54
C GLY A 22 17.73 4.32 -16.22
N GLY A 23 16.50 3.83 -16.14
CA GLY A 23 16.20 2.42 -15.88
C GLY A 23 16.75 1.49 -16.98
N VAL A 24 16.58 1.85 -18.24
CA VAL A 24 17.16 1.07 -19.36
C VAL A 24 18.69 1.04 -19.29
N LYS A 25 19.34 2.17 -18.97
CA LYS A 25 20.80 2.20 -18.77
C LYS A 25 21.24 1.25 -17.65
N GLN A 26 20.52 1.23 -16.52
CA GLN A 26 20.82 0.33 -15.40
C GLN A 26 20.60 -1.15 -15.77
N LEU A 27 19.55 -1.45 -16.53
CA LEU A 27 19.34 -2.80 -17.09
C LEU A 27 20.51 -3.25 -17.97
N LEU A 28 21.06 -2.35 -18.76
CA LEU A 28 22.23 -2.60 -19.61
C LEU A 28 23.56 -2.59 -18.83
N GLY A 29 23.52 -2.44 -17.51
CA GLY A 29 24.71 -2.43 -16.64
C GLY A 29 25.41 -1.08 -16.55
N MET A 30 24.85 -0.03 -17.13
CA MET A 30 25.43 1.33 -17.12
C MET A 30 24.93 2.11 -15.89
N GLY A 31 25.83 2.38 -14.93
CA GLY A 31 25.50 3.13 -13.73
C GLY A 31 24.50 2.39 -12.80
N ARG A 32 24.64 1.07 -12.70
CA ARG A 32 23.79 0.24 -11.85
C ARG A 32 24.03 0.58 -10.38
N THR A 33 22.97 1.00 -9.68
CA THR A 33 22.99 1.24 -8.24
C THR A 33 22.84 -0.05 -7.46
N GLU A 34 23.25 -0.05 -6.20
CA GLU A 34 23.07 -1.19 -5.31
C GLU A 34 21.58 -1.50 -5.09
N LYS A 35 20.76 -0.48 -4.85
CA LYS A 35 19.29 -0.57 -4.78
C LYS A 35 18.71 -1.31 -5.99
N PHE A 36 19.10 -0.91 -7.20
CA PHE A 36 18.60 -1.55 -8.41
C PHE A 36 18.98 -3.04 -8.48
N ALA A 37 20.22 -3.38 -8.08
CA ALA A 37 20.67 -4.76 -8.05
C ALA A 37 19.90 -5.59 -7.02
N GLN A 38 19.64 -5.06 -5.84
CA GLN A 38 18.86 -5.71 -4.79
C GLN A 38 17.39 -5.90 -5.21
N ILE A 39 16.75 -4.88 -5.79
CA ILE A 39 15.37 -4.99 -6.32
C ILE A 39 15.30 -6.04 -7.43
N MET A 40 16.28 -6.07 -8.33
CA MET A 40 16.34 -7.07 -9.40
C MET A 40 16.45 -8.50 -8.83
N ALA A 41 17.27 -8.69 -7.79
CA ALA A 41 17.40 -9.98 -7.10
C ALA A 41 16.08 -10.34 -6.36
N ALA A 42 15.46 -9.38 -5.67
CA ALA A 42 14.19 -9.58 -4.98
C ALA A 42 13.07 -9.94 -5.95
N MET A 43 12.94 -9.24 -7.08
CA MET A 43 11.98 -9.56 -8.12
C MET A 43 12.24 -10.93 -8.74
N GLY A 44 13.50 -11.26 -9.03
CA GLY A 44 13.88 -12.58 -9.51
C GLY A 44 13.45 -13.68 -8.54
N SER A 45 13.74 -13.53 -7.25
CA SER A 45 13.28 -14.45 -6.20
C SER A 45 11.75 -14.52 -6.13
N ALA A 46 11.07 -13.37 -6.11
CA ALA A 46 9.61 -13.29 -6.03
C ALA A 46 8.91 -14.00 -7.20
N PHE A 47 9.49 -13.96 -8.40
CA PHE A 47 8.96 -14.67 -9.57
C PHE A 47 8.85 -16.18 -9.34
N PHE A 48 9.77 -16.77 -8.57
CA PHE A 48 9.74 -18.19 -8.24
C PHE A 48 8.95 -18.50 -6.98
N THR A 49 9.01 -17.65 -5.96
CA THR A 49 8.57 -17.99 -4.60
C THR A 49 7.27 -17.28 -4.20
N ARG A 50 7.05 -16.03 -4.64
CA ARG A 50 5.89 -15.25 -4.20
C ARG A 50 4.61 -15.70 -4.88
N ARG A 51 3.63 -16.08 -4.10
CA ARG A 51 2.39 -16.70 -4.59
C ARG A 51 1.55 -15.71 -5.40
N ILE A 52 1.33 -16.01 -6.68
CA ILE A 52 0.52 -15.22 -7.62
C ILE A 52 -0.82 -15.89 -7.93
N CYS A 53 -0.85 -17.22 -7.96
CA CYS A 53 -2.05 -18.02 -8.21
C CYS A 53 -2.12 -19.20 -7.23
N LEU A 54 -3.18 -19.98 -7.29
CA LEU A 54 -3.31 -21.16 -6.43
C LEU A 54 -2.14 -22.14 -6.56
N LEU A 55 -1.59 -22.25 -7.76
CA LEU A 55 -0.51 -23.19 -8.05
C LEU A 55 0.86 -22.75 -7.53
N GLY A 56 1.05 -21.46 -7.17
CA GLY A 56 2.32 -20.95 -6.67
C GLY A 56 2.75 -19.61 -7.26
N GLY A 57 4.07 -19.45 -7.43
CA GLY A 57 4.68 -18.23 -7.94
C GLY A 57 4.45 -18.00 -9.44
N GLY A 58 5.01 -16.90 -9.93
CA GLY A 58 4.90 -16.46 -11.32
C GLY A 58 5.35 -17.52 -12.32
N ILE A 59 6.40 -18.28 -12.02
CA ILE A 59 6.86 -19.38 -12.88
C ILE A 59 5.79 -20.46 -13.05
N MET A 60 5.07 -20.81 -11.98
CA MET A 60 3.99 -21.79 -12.03
C MET A 60 2.79 -21.26 -12.82
N ALA A 61 2.50 -19.95 -12.66
CA ALA A 61 1.46 -19.30 -13.45
C ALA A 61 1.79 -19.34 -14.96
N VAL A 62 3.01 -18.99 -15.35
CA VAL A 62 3.48 -19.06 -16.75
C VAL A 62 3.42 -20.49 -17.27
N ALA A 63 3.85 -21.47 -16.49
CA ALA A 63 3.79 -22.89 -16.88
C ALA A 63 2.35 -23.35 -17.13
N ALA A 64 1.41 -23.03 -16.22
CA ALA A 64 -0.01 -23.34 -16.37
C ALA A 64 -0.62 -22.68 -17.62
N ILE A 65 -0.34 -21.40 -17.84
CA ILE A 65 -0.80 -20.65 -19.03
C ILE A 65 -0.24 -21.30 -20.31
N THR A 66 1.04 -21.67 -20.30
CA THR A 66 1.69 -22.34 -21.45
C THR A 66 1.06 -23.70 -21.75
N MET A 67 0.71 -24.47 -20.72
CA MET A 67 -0.02 -25.73 -20.90
C MET A 67 -1.39 -25.52 -21.54
N VAL A 68 -2.14 -24.50 -21.10
CA VAL A 68 -3.43 -24.17 -21.71
C VAL A 68 -3.24 -23.66 -23.15
N ALA A 69 -2.22 -22.85 -23.41
CA ALA A 69 -1.88 -22.41 -24.76
C ALA A 69 -1.53 -23.60 -25.69
N ALA A 70 -0.77 -24.57 -25.19
CA ALA A 70 -0.47 -25.82 -25.94
C ALA A 70 -1.72 -26.61 -26.22
N ALA A 71 -2.63 -26.78 -25.26
CA ALA A 71 -3.92 -27.44 -25.45
C ALA A 71 -4.78 -26.70 -26.50
N ALA A 72 -4.82 -25.34 -26.42
CA ALA A 72 -5.53 -24.53 -27.41
C ALA A 72 -4.94 -24.69 -28.82
N TRP A 73 -3.61 -24.74 -28.92
CA TRP A 73 -2.90 -24.94 -30.17
C TRP A 73 -3.17 -26.33 -30.78
N LEU A 74 -3.24 -27.37 -29.94
CA LEU A 74 -3.59 -28.74 -30.38
C LEU A 74 -5.04 -28.83 -30.82
N ALA A 75 -5.95 -28.16 -30.12
CA ALA A 75 -7.40 -28.17 -30.45
C ALA A 75 -7.70 -27.35 -31.72
N ALA A 76 -6.85 -26.37 -32.05
CA ALA A 76 -7.05 -25.52 -33.21
C ALA A 76 -6.77 -26.25 -34.52
N ASP A 77 -7.51 -25.89 -35.59
CA ASP A 77 -7.26 -26.37 -36.94
C ASP A 77 -5.88 -25.98 -37.45
N ARG A 78 -5.29 -26.81 -38.31
CA ARG A 78 -3.97 -26.53 -38.90
C ARG A 78 -4.01 -25.24 -39.73
N GLY A 79 -2.91 -24.55 -39.76
CA GLY A 79 -2.74 -23.29 -40.51
C GLY A 79 -3.00 -22.03 -39.68
N ALA A 80 -3.85 -21.13 -40.17
CA ALA A 80 -4.06 -19.81 -39.57
C ALA A 80 -4.55 -19.85 -38.10
N PRO A 81 -5.48 -20.75 -37.68
CA PRO A 81 -5.90 -20.82 -36.27
C PRO A 81 -4.75 -21.12 -35.30
N ARG A 82 -3.89 -22.09 -35.62
CA ARG A 82 -2.70 -22.41 -34.79
C ARG A 82 -1.72 -21.27 -34.71
N ARG A 83 -1.49 -20.57 -35.83
CA ARG A 83 -0.61 -19.40 -35.83
C ARG A 83 -1.14 -18.28 -34.92
N ARG A 84 -2.49 -18.08 -34.88
CA ARG A 84 -3.12 -17.08 -34.00
C ARG A 84 -2.91 -17.42 -32.51
N VAL A 85 -3.09 -18.69 -32.11
CA VAL A 85 -2.82 -19.12 -30.73
C VAL A 85 -1.37 -18.84 -30.35
N LEU A 86 -0.44 -19.25 -31.20
CA LEU A 86 0.99 -19.04 -30.95
C LEU A 86 1.34 -17.54 -30.88
N ALA A 87 0.85 -16.75 -31.85
CA ALA A 87 1.09 -15.31 -31.88
C ALA A 87 0.51 -14.60 -30.64
N ALA A 88 -0.69 -14.99 -30.20
CA ALA A 88 -1.30 -14.44 -29.01
C ALA A 88 -0.47 -14.81 -27.75
N HIS A 89 -0.09 -16.09 -27.60
CA HIS A 89 0.72 -16.53 -26.46
C HIS A 89 2.08 -15.81 -26.39
N LEU A 90 2.79 -15.72 -27.52
CA LEU A 90 4.07 -15.02 -27.60
C LEU A 90 3.92 -13.52 -27.40
N GLY A 91 2.82 -12.91 -27.91
CA GLY A 91 2.51 -11.50 -27.67
C GLY A 91 2.30 -11.20 -26.20
N PHE A 92 1.51 -12.02 -25.50
CA PHE A 92 1.35 -11.88 -24.05
C PHE A 92 2.67 -12.11 -23.30
N ALA A 93 3.49 -13.08 -23.68
CA ALA A 93 4.78 -13.33 -23.05
C ALA A 93 5.71 -12.12 -23.23
N PHE A 94 5.75 -11.52 -24.42
CA PHE A 94 6.52 -10.31 -24.69
C PHE A 94 6.01 -9.12 -23.85
N CYS A 95 4.70 -8.88 -23.84
CA CYS A 95 4.10 -7.81 -23.03
C CYS A 95 4.35 -8.03 -21.53
N PHE A 96 4.32 -9.29 -21.07
CA PHE A 96 4.65 -9.63 -19.68
C PHE A 96 6.11 -9.29 -19.35
N ALA A 97 7.04 -9.67 -20.21
CA ALA A 97 8.45 -9.34 -20.00
C ALA A 97 8.67 -7.83 -19.96
N ALA A 98 8.03 -7.09 -20.85
CA ALA A 98 8.09 -5.62 -20.85
C ALA A 98 7.48 -5.02 -19.57
N LEU A 99 6.32 -5.51 -19.14
CA LEU A 99 5.66 -5.10 -17.90
C LEU A 99 6.55 -5.39 -16.67
N TYR A 100 7.17 -6.56 -16.65
CA TYR A 100 8.04 -6.99 -15.55
C TYR A 100 9.27 -6.08 -15.43
N LEU A 101 9.91 -5.78 -16.56
CA LEU A 101 11.02 -4.85 -16.62
C LEU A 101 10.61 -3.42 -16.27
N PHE A 102 9.42 -3.00 -16.69
CA PHE A 102 8.87 -1.70 -16.31
C PHE A 102 8.66 -1.60 -14.79
N HIS A 103 8.13 -2.63 -14.15
CA HIS A 103 7.96 -2.65 -12.69
C HIS A 103 9.29 -2.62 -11.95
N LEU A 104 10.33 -3.27 -12.48
CA LEU A 104 11.68 -3.17 -11.92
C LEU A 104 12.17 -1.71 -11.91
N ILE A 105 11.90 -0.96 -12.98
CA ILE A 105 12.21 0.47 -13.07
C ILE A 105 11.35 1.26 -12.08
N LEU A 106 10.05 0.98 -11.99
CA LEU A 106 9.15 1.65 -11.06
C LEU A 106 9.57 1.47 -9.60
N TYR A 107 9.88 0.23 -9.18
CA TYR A 107 10.36 -0.04 -7.83
C TYR A 107 11.65 0.71 -7.49
N ASN A 108 12.51 0.92 -8.47
CA ASN A 108 13.76 1.65 -8.26
C ASN A 108 13.57 3.18 -8.13
N TYR A 109 12.60 3.76 -8.86
CA TYR A 109 12.50 5.22 -8.96
C TYR A 109 11.28 5.82 -8.26
N ASN A 110 10.16 5.07 -8.15
CA ASN A 110 8.89 5.61 -7.66
C ASN A 110 8.55 5.13 -6.25
N PHE A 111 9.22 4.10 -5.76
CA PHE A 111 9.00 3.59 -4.42
C PHE A 111 10.17 3.98 -3.52
N SER A 112 9.87 4.20 -2.23
CA SER A 112 10.91 4.31 -1.22
C SER A 112 11.80 3.06 -1.24
N ASP A 113 12.98 3.14 -0.68
CA ASP A 113 13.91 2.00 -0.69
C ASP A 113 13.31 0.80 0.01
N LEU A 114 12.67 1.01 1.15
CA LEU A 114 11.97 -0.05 1.88
C LEU A 114 10.85 -0.69 1.04
N GLU A 115 9.96 0.12 0.48
CA GLU A 115 8.84 -0.37 -0.32
C GLU A 115 9.30 -1.05 -1.61
N GLY A 116 10.34 -0.48 -2.24
CA GLY A 116 10.95 -1.05 -3.45
C GLY A 116 11.59 -2.40 -3.18
N LEU A 117 12.36 -2.54 -2.10
CA LEU A 117 13.00 -3.79 -1.70
C LEU A 117 11.99 -4.85 -1.22
N ALA A 118 10.95 -4.42 -0.50
CA ALA A 118 9.84 -5.30 -0.08
C ALA A 118 8.93 -5.70 -1.24
N LEU A 119 9.09 -5.10 -2.43
CA LEU A 119 8.20 -5.27 -3.58
C LEU A 119 6.75 -5.04 -3.18
N LYS A 120 6.47 -3.89 -2.60
CA LYS A 120 5.13 -3.51 -2.15
C LYS A 120 4.11 -3.68 -3.29
N ASP A 121 2.99 -4.31 -3.00
CA ASP A 121 1.90 -4.54 -3.97
C ASP A 121 2.28 -5.36 -5.23
N TYR A 122 3.40 -6.09 -5.21
CA TYR A 122 3.87 -6.92 -6.33
C TYR A 122 2.75 -7.78 -6.93
N ASP A 123 1.98 -8.44 -6.08
CA ASP A 123 0.89 -9.31 -6.52
C ASP A 123 -0.24 -8.53 -7.17
N ARG A 124 -0.55 -7.35 -6.62
CA ARG A 124 -1.60 -6.46 -7.11
C ARG A 124 -1.30 -5.96 -8.52
N TYR A 125 -0.03 -5.69 -8.82
CA TYR A 125 0.36 -5.22 -10.15
C TYR A 125 0.47 -6.34 -11.17
N LEU A 126 0.92 -7.52 -10.79
CA LEU A 126 1.22 -8.58 -11.75
C LEU A 126 0.09 -9.61 -11.91
N ALA A 127 -0.67 -9.89 -10.85
CA ALA A 127 -1.74 -10.90 -10.93
C ALA A 127 -2.79 -10.63 -12.02
N PRO A 128 -3.27 -9.38 -12.24
CA PRO A 128 -4.22 -9.09 -13.30
C PRO A 128 -3.72 -9.46 -14.70
N PHE A 129 -2.41 -9.28 -14.93
CA PHE A 129 -1.83 -9.65 -16.22
C PHE A 129 -1.79 -11.15 -16.46
N TYR A 130 -1.41 -11.94 -15.46
CA TYR A 130 -1.47 -13.39 -15.53
C TYR A 130 -2.90 -13.89 -15.74
N GLN A 131 -3.87 -13.29 -15.07
CA GLN A 131 -5.28 -13.61 -15.19
C GLN A 131 -5.79 -13.31 -16.60
N ALA A 132 -5.49 -12.13 -17.15
CA ALA A 132 -5.86 -11.78 -18.51
C ALA A 132 -5.24 -12.72 -19.54
N TRP A 133 -3.97 -13.08 -19.37
CA TRP A 133 -3.27 -14.01 -20.24
C TRP A 133 -3.89 -15.42 -20.18
N MET A 134 -4.14 -15.95 -18.98
CA MET A 134 -4.83 -17.22 -18.79
C MET A 134 -6.21 -17.22 -19.45
N LEU A 135 -7.01 -16.17 -19.20
CA LEU A 135 -8.33 -16.03 -19.77
C LEU A 135 -8.29 -16.02 -21.31
N ALA A 136 -7.36 -15.29 -21.90
CA ALA A 136 -7.21 -15.25 -23.36
C ALA A 136 -6.90 -16.65 -23.94
N MET A 137 -6.02 -17.43 -23.29
CA MET A 137 -5.69 -18.78 -23.75
C MET A 137 -6.88 -19.74 -23.58
N LEU A 138 -7.64 -19.62 -22.49
CA LEU A 138 -8.85 -20.42 -22.28
C LEU A 138 -9.96 -20.09 -23.30
N CYS A 139 -10.13 -18.82 -23.65
CA CYS A 139 -11.06 -18.41 -24.71
C CYS A 139 -10.66 -19.00 -26.08
N LEU A 140 -9.37 -19.02 -26.39
CA LEU A 140 -8.87 -19.63 -27.62
C LEU A 140 -9.05 -21.15 -27.61
N LEU A 141 -8.89 -21.81 -26.47
CA LEU A 141 -9.17 -23.23 -26.30
C LEU A 141 -10.67 -23.55 -26.52
N ALA A 142 -11.55 -22.79 -25.85
CA ALA A 142 -13.01 -22.98 -26.00
C ALA A 142 -13.47 -22.74 -27.43
N ARG A 143 -12.89 -21.76 -28.13
CA ARG A 143 -13.20 -21.47 -29.54
C ARG A 143 -12.73 -22.59 -30.50
N GLY A 144 -11.75 -23.39 -30.13
CA GLY A 144 -11.24 -24.49 -30.92
C GLY A 144 -12.21 -25.68 -31.01
N ALA A 145 -13.21 -25.79 -30.13
CA ALA A 145 -14.21 -26.86 -30.16
C ALA A 145 -15.21 -26.63 -31.30
N ARG A 146 -15.48 -27.68 -32.09
CA ARG A 146 -16.28 -27.56 -33.32
C ARG A 146 -17.78 -27.69 -33.09
N GLU A 147 -18.19 -28.51 -32.14
CA GLU A 147 -19.59 -28.78 -31.84
C GLU A 147 -20.09 -27.87 -30.70
N ARG A 148 -21.37 -27.46 -30.80
CA ARG A 148 -21.96 -26.55 -29.80
C ARG A 148 -21.92 -27.13 -28.37
N LEU A 149 -22.18 -28.42 -28.23
CA LEU A 149 -22.12 -29.11 -26.93
C LEU A 149 -20.67 -29.14 -26.39
N ALA A 150 -19.72 -29.46 -27.27
CA ALA A 150 -18.31 -29.44 -26.94
C ALA A 150 -17.81 -28.00 -26.57
N GLN A 151 -18.32 -26.99 -27.26
CA GLN A 151 -18.03 -25.58 -26.89
C GLN A 151 -18.55 -25.21 -25.50
N LEU A 152 -19.78 -25.64 -25.16
CA LEU A 152 -20.37 -25.40 -23.83
C LEU A 152 -19.59 -26.15 -22.74
N ALA A 153 -19.25 -27.39 -22.96
CA ALA A 153 -18.48 -28.22 -22.02
C ALA A 153 -17.06 -27.65 -21.82
N THR A 154 -16.39 -27.28 -22.91
CA THR A 154 -15.03 -26.65 -22.85
C THR A 154 -15.09 -25.29 -22.21
N GLY A 155 -16.12 -24.48 -22.49
CA GLY A 155 -16.33 -23.17 -21.85
C GLY A 155 -16.57 -23.31 -20.35
N GLY A 156 -17.38 -24.27 -19.93
CA GLY A 156 -17.60 -24.59 -18.51
C GLY A 156 -16.31 -25.03 -17.80
N ALA A 157 -15.56 -25.93 -18.42
CA ALA A 157 -14.26 -26.38 -17.91
C ALA A 157 -13.26 -25.21 -17.84
N ALA A 158 -13.23 -24.36 -18.86
CA ALA A 158 -12.39 -23.15 -18.88
C ALA A 158 -12.73 -22.18 -17.74
N ALA A 159 -14.01 -21.97 -17.46
CA ALA A 159 -14.47 -21.14 -16.35
C ALA A 159 -14.00 -21.70 -15.00
N VAL A 160 -14.10 -23.02 -14.80
CA VAL A 160 -13.61 -23.68 -13.57
C VAL A 160 -12.09 -23.56 -13.46
N ILE A 161 -11.35 -23.82 -14.54
CA ILE A 161 -9.88 -23.67 -14.54
C ILE A 161 -9.48 -22.24 -14.22
N PHE A 162 -10.17 -21.24 -14.77
CA PHE A 162 -9.92 -19.84 -14.51
C PHE A 162 -10.21 -19.47 -13.05
N ALA A 163 -11.36 -19.92 -12.52
CA ALA A 163 -11.71 -19.69 -11.12
C ALA A 163 -10.66 -20.30 -10.18
N VAL A 164 -10.22 -21.53 -10.44
CA VAL A 164 -9.15 -22.19 -9.67
C VAL A 164 -7.82 -21.46 -9.82
N PHE A 165 -7.48 -21.00 -11.02
CA PHE A 165 -6.24 -20.22 -11.23
C PHE A 165 -6.24 -18.91 -10.45
N CYS A 166 -7.36 -18.20 -10.45
CA CYS A 166 -7.51 -16.94 -9.71
C CYS A 166 -7.60 -17.14 -8.19
N TRP A 167 -7.86 -18.38 -7.76
CA TRP A 167 -8.03 -18.68 -6.35
C TRP A 167 -6.70 -18.57 -5.59
N ARG A 168 -6.63 -17.63 -4.69
CA ARG A 168 -5.43 -17.41 -3.88
C ARG A 168 -5.38 -18.24 -2.60
N GLY A 169 -6.31 -19.14 -2.41
CA GLY A 169 -6.45 -19.91 -1.17
C GLY A 169 -6.94 -19.07 0.01
N VAL A 170 -7.46 -17.88 -0.27
CA VAL A 170 -8.22 -17.12 0.72
C VAL A 170 -9.61 -17.75 0.73
N PRO A 171 -10.06 -18.34 1.84
CA PRO A 171 -11.43 -18.85 1.96
C PRO A 171 -12.39 -17.71 1.62
N ALA A 172 -13.49 -18.01 0.93
CA ALA A 172 -14.53 -17.01 0.67
C ALA A 172 -14.99 -16.36 1.99
N ALA A 173 -15.01 -17.11 3.08
CA ALA A 173 -15.20 -16.60 4.44
C ALA A 173 -14.19 -15.52 4.82
N GLY A 174 -12.91 -15.64 4.44
CA GLY A 174 -11.91 -14.62 4.72
C GLY A 174 -12.09 -13.33 3.92
N PHE A 175 -12.65 -13.42 2.70
CA PHE A 175 -13.02 -12.23 1.95
C PHE A 175 -14.17 -11.47 2.63
N TRP A 176 -15.23 -12.17 3.02
CA TRP A 176 -16.38 -11.56 3.69
C TRP A 176 -16.04 -11.04 5.08
N SER A 177 -15.26 -11.78 5.87
CA SER A 177 -14.80 -11.29 7.18
C SER A 177 -13.88 -10.07 7.07
N GLY A 178 -13.08 -9.97 6.02
CA GLY A 178 -12.27 -8.77 5.75
C GLY A 178 -13.14 -7.55 5.43
N VAL A 179 -14.20 -7.75 4.65
CA VAL A 179 -15.18 -6.68 4.35
C VAL A 179 -15.91 -6.27 5.63
N ASP A 180 -16.40 -7.22 6.42
CA ASP A 180 -17.09 -6.93 7.68
C ASP A 180 -16.18 -6.17 8.67
N SER A 181 -14.90 -6.53 8.75
CA SER A 181 -13.96 -5.82 9.63
C SER A 181 -13.72 -4.38 9.21
N LEU A 182 -13.69 -4.07 7.91
CA LEU A 182 -13.57 -2.71 7.40
C LEU A 182 -14.84 -1.89 7.67
N TYR A 183 -16.03 -2.48 7.52
CA TYR A 183 -17.27 -1.82 7.88
C TYR A 183 -17.36 -1.53 9.38
N THR A 184 -16.99 -2.48 10.22
CA THR A 184 -16.97 -2.31 11.68
C THR A 184 -15.98 -1.21 12.09
N LEU A 185 -14.78 -1.20 11.48
CA LEU A 185 -13.79 -0.16 11.74
C LEU A 185 -14.29 1.22 11.33
N ARG A 186 -14.93 1.34 10.17
CA ARG A 186 -15.49 2.61 9.71
C ARG A 186 -16.63 3.08 10.60
N ALA A 187 -17.52 2.20 11.01
CA ALA A 187 -18.61 2.53 11.92
C ALA A 187 -18.08 3.03 13.28
N ASP A 188 -17.06 2.38 13.85
CA ASP A 188 -16.39 2.82 15.07
C ASP A 188 -15.79 4.24 14.92
N VAL A 189 -15.12 4.52 13.81
CA VAL A 189 -14.60 5.87 13.55
C VAL A 189 -15.71 6.89 13.35
N GLN A 190 -16.77 6.51 12.66
CA GLN A 190 -17.92 7.39 12.41
C GLN A 190 -18.63 7.78 13.72
N ASP A 191 -18.91 6.82 14.59
CA ASP A 191 -19.54 7.11 15.90
C ASP A 191 -18.71 8.09 16.74
N ARG A 192 -17.37 7.91 16.72
CA ARG A 192 -16.45 8.83 17.39
C ARG A 192 -16.43 10.20 16.73
N ALA A 193 -16.37 10.25 15.42
CA ALA A 193 -16.38 11.50 14.66
C ALA A 193 -17.68 12.28 14.85
N ASP A 194 -18.84 11.62 14.88
CA ASP A 194 -20.13 12.24 15.14
C ASP A 194 -20.16 12.92 16.51
N THR A 195 -19.59 12.27 17.51
CA THR A 195 -19.43 12.86 18.85
C THR A 195 -18.53 14.11 18.82
N MET A 196 -17.41 14.05 18.09
CA MET A 196 -16.46 15.17 18.00
C MET A 196 -16.98 16.32 17.15
N ASN A 197 -17.79 16.03 16.13
CA ASN A 197 -18.43 17.01 15.27
C ASN A 197 -19.47 17.90 16.02
N THR A 198 -19.79 17.56 17.28
CA THR A 198 -20.59 18.46 18.15
C THR A 198 -19.80 19.70 18.57
N VAL A 199 -18.47 19.62 18.52
CA VAL A 199 -17.53 20.71 18.89
C VAL A 199 -16.84 21.26 17.66
N LEU A 200 -16.46 20.39 16.72
CA LEU A 200 -15.66 20.74 15.56
C LEU A 200 -16.49 21.34 14.43
N GLY A 201 -15.98 22.39 13.81
CA GLY A 201 -16.57 23.05 12.65
C GLY A 201 -15.63 23.06 11.44
N TRP A 202 -16.17 23.45 10.29
CA TRP A 202 -15.43 23.50 9.03
C TRP A 202 -14.13 24.35 9.07
N PRO A 203 -14.05 25.50 9.77
CA PRO A 203 -12.80 26.26 9.80
C PRO A 203 -11.73 25.61 10.68
N ASP A 204 -12.11 24.73 11.60
CA ASP A 204 -11.19 24.14 12.57
C ASP A 204 -10.21 23.18 11.87
N ARG A 205 -8.99 23.12 12.38
CA ARG A 205 -7.93 22.26 11.89
C ARG A 205 -7.54 21.24 12.96
N VAL A 206 -7.61 19.97 12.62
CA VAL A 206 -7.41 18.87 13.55
C VAL A 206 -6.24 17.99 13.12
N LEU A 207 -5.29 17.79 14.04
CA LEU A 207 -4.28 16.75 13.90
C LEU A 207 -4.81 15.45 14.52
N VAL A 208 -4.86 14.37 13.76
CA VAL A 208 -5.31 13.06 14.24
C VAL A 208 -4.11 12.15 14.49
N ILE A 209 -4.01 11.63 15.71
CA ILE A 209 -3.00 10.67 16.13
C ILE A 209 -3.66 9.33 16.44
N SER A 210 -3.27 8.28 15.73
CA SER A 210 -3.73 6.92 15.95
C SER A 210 -2.53 5.98 15.91
N GLN A 211 -1.97 5.67 17.07
CA GLN A 211 -0.79 4.80 17.15
C GLN A 211 -1.15 3.37 16.75
N GLY A 212 -0.24 2.75 16.01
CA GLY A 212 -0.44 1.40 15.50
C GLY A 212 -1.41 1.28 14.32
N ASP A 213 -1.83 2.41 13.76
CA ASP A 213 -2.61 2.44 12.53
C ASP A 213 -1.71 2.48 11.28
N ASP A 214 -2.17 1.87 10.21
CA ASP A 214 -1.55 1.91 8.88
C ASP A 214 -2.08 3.07 8.01
N ALA A 215 -2.57 4.11 8.62
CA ALA A 215 -3.28 5.26 8.07
C ALA A 215 -4.78 5.01 7.73
N THR A 216 -5.31 3.81 7.92
CA THR A 216 -6.71 3.50 7.58
C THR A 216 -7.68 4.33 8.42
N ARG A 217 -7.47 4.39 9.74
CA ARG A 217 -8.30 5.19 10.65
C ARG A 217 -8.17 6.68 10.36
N TRP A 218 -6.94 7.16 10.12
CA TRP A 218 -6.70 8.54 9.73
C TRP A 218 -7.50 8.95 8.49
N TYR A 219 -7.53 8.08 7.45
CA TYR A 219 -8.34 8.32 6.26
C TYR A 219 -9.84 8.38 6.57
N TYR A 220 -10.33 7.51 7.45
CA TYR A 220 -11.73 7.55 7.86
C TYR A 220 -12.05 8.85 8.62
N TYR A 221 -11.23 9.26 9.59
CA TYR A 221 -11.43 10.55 10.27
C TYR A 221 -11.43 11.72 9.30
N ARG A 222 -10.57 11.70 8.28
CA ARG A 222 -10.54 12.74 7.25
C ARG A 222 -11.86 12.86 6.48
N TYR A 223 -12.63 11.79 6.34
CA TYR A 223 -13.92 11.79 5.67
C TYR A 223 -15.10 12.06 6.62
N GLU A 224 -15.00 11.67 7.88
CA GLU A 224 -16.10 11.70 8.82
C GLU A 224 -16.09 12.98 9.71
N LEU A 225 -14.92 13.61 9.92
CA LEU A 225 -14.84 14.87 10.67
C LEU A 225 -15.27 16.06 9.81
N THR A 226 -16.04 16.98 10.41
CA THR A 226 -16.42 18.24 9.78
C THR A 226 -15.23 19.19 9.62
N ALA A 227 -14.27 19.12 10.53
CA ALA A 227 -13.04 19.89 10.55
C ALA A 227 -12.05 19.46 9.46
N GLN A 228 -11.08 20.32 9.18
CA GLN A 228 -9.98 20.02 8.26
C GLN A 228 -8.93 19.16 8.94
N VAL A 229 -8.87 17.88 8.60
CA VAL A 229 -7.81 16.98 9.10
C VAL A 229 -6.51 17.30 8.39
N VAL A 230 -5.51 17.74 9.14
CA VAL A 230 -4.17 18.01 8.61
C VAL A 230 -3.38 16.72 8.41
N ASN A 231 -2.33 16.78 7.59
CA ASN A 231 -1.42 15.65 7.42
C ASN A 231 -0.82 15.25 8.78
N GLY A 232 -0.62 13.95 8.94
CA GLY A 232 -0.12 13.43 10.20
C GLY A 232 1.28 13.96 10.56
N PHE A 233 1.49 14.08 11.84
CA PHE A 233 2.77 14.47 12.41
C PHE A 233 3.88 13.51 11.96
N GLY A 234 5.03 14.07 11.57
CA GLY A 234 6.14 13.30 11.05
C GLY A 234 5.88 12.61 9.69
N GLY A 235 4.79 12.96 9.00
CA GLY A 235 4.44 12.38 7.71
C GLY A 235 3.88 10.95 7.76
N PHE A 236 3.69 10.40 8.95
CA PHE A 236 3.14 9.06 9.16
C PHE A 236 1.67 9.09 9.62
N TYR A 237 0.87 9.98 9.03
CA TYR A 237 -0.56 10.04 9.27
C TYR A 237 -0.94 10.01 10.76
N GLY A 238 -0.21 10.78 11.57
CA GLY A 238 -0.46 10.88 12.99
C GLY A 238 0.24 9.85 13.87
N ARG A 239 1.16 9.07 13.36
CA ARG A 239 2.02 8.22 14.18
C ARG A 239 3.12 9.06 14.81
N LEU A 240 3.23 9.01 16.13
CA LEU A 240 4.27 9.69 16.88
C LEU A 240 5.28 8.66 17.36
N GLY A 241 6.56 8.89 17.02
CA GLY A 241 7.69 8.17 17.57
C GLY A 241 7.44 6.69 17.68
N GLU A 242 6.81 6.16 16.66
CA GLU A 242 6.37 4.80 16.72
C GLU A 242 7.53 3.96 17.13
N THR A 243 7.30 3.32 18.18
CA THR A 243 8.24 2.55 18.92
C THR A 243 9.18 1.86 17.95
N GLN A 244 10.45 2.16 18.10
CA GLN A 244 11.52 1.40 17.47
C GLN A 244 11.25 -0.11 17.49
N ASP A 245 10.39 -0.56 18.36
CA ASP A 245 9.96 -1.93 18.54
C ASP A 245 9.07 -2.48 17.39
N ARG A 246 8.44 -1.62 16.61
CA ARG A 246 7.64 -2.02 15.43
C ARG A 246 8.35 -1.89 14.10
N TRP A 247 9.30 -1.00 14.06
CA TRP A 247 10.21 -0.88 12.96
C TRP A 247 11.45 -1.63 13.38
N ASP A 248 11.70 -2.75 12.78
CA ASP A 248 12.91 -3.48 13.07
C ASP A 248 14.13 -2.56 12.95
N SER A 249 15.19 -2.92 13.61
CA SER A 249 16.44 -2.17 13.59
C SER A 249 16.93 -1.89 12.15
N ASP A 250 16.54 -2.71 11.20
CA ASP A 250 16.91 -2.57 9.79
C ASP A 250 16.22 -1.39 9.13
N PHE A 251 14.95 -1.13 9.44
CA PHE A 251 14.25 0.06 8.95
C PHE A 251 14.88 1.35 9.50
N MET A 252 15.16 1.40 10.79
CA MET A 252 15.77 2.57 11.41
C MET A 252 17.19 2.82 10.90
N ASN A 253 17.96 1.75 10.67
CA ASN A 253 19.27 1.84 10.05
C ASN A 253 19.18 2.33 8.60
N LEU A 254 18.16 1.91 7.86
CA LEU A 254 17.91 2.38 6.50
C LEU A 254 17.56 3.87 6.50
N VAL A 255 16.65 4.32 7.37
CA VAL A 255 16.29 5.73 7.52
C VAL A 255 17.50 6.59 7.89
N GLU A 256 18.36 6.12 8.78
CA GLU A 256 19.59 6.81 9.19
C GLU A 256 20.63 6.83 8.06
N SER A 257 20.82 5.72 7.35
CA SER A 257 21.81 5.62 6.28
C SER A 257 21.46 6.44 5.03
N GLU A 258 20.17 6.57 4.74
CA GLU A 258 19.66 7.28 3.56
C GLU A 258 19.54 8.80 3.78
N ASN A 259 19.87 9.27 4.98
CA ASN A 259 19.77 10.70 5.34
C ASN A 259 18.39 11.28 4.95
N TRP A 260 17.34 10.60 5.35
CA TRP A 260 15.95 10.93 5.04
C TRP A 260 15.55 12.25 5.70
N THR A 261 15.85 13.34 5.03
CA THR A 261 15.50 14.69 5.47
C THR A 261 13.99 14.96 5.50
N LEU A 262 13.21 14.17 4.78
CA LEU A 262 11.73 14.23 4.83
C LEU A 262 11.20 13.83 6.21
N TYR A 263 11.93 12.98 6.90
CA TYR A 263 11.56 12.49 8.21
C TYR A 263 12.82 12.30 9.02
N ASP A 264 13.33 13.41 9.55
CA ASP A 264 14.15 13.27 10.74
C ASP A 264 13.22 12.79 11.86
N TYR A 265 12.89 11.50 11.77
CA TYR A 265 11.87 10.84 12.54
C TYR A 265 12.10 11.01 14.03
N LYS A 266 13.36 10.97 14.45
CA LYS A 266 13.76 11.20 15.84
C LYS A 266 13.55 12.63 16.27
N ALA A 267 13.75 13.61 15.38
CA ALA A 267 13.59 15.01 15.70
C ALA A 267 12.12 15.46 15.70
N VAL A 268 11.29 14.91 14.81
CA VAL A 268 9.88 15.31 14.73
C VAL A 268 8.96 14.57 15.70
N CYS A 269 9.41 13.47 16.27
CA CYS A 269 8.58 12.64 17.15
C CYS A 269 8.87 12.85 18.65
N VAL A 270 9.24 14.04 19.04
CA VAL A 270 9.43 14.42 20.45
C VAL A 270 8.43 15.52 20.86
N PRO A 271 8.13 15.67 22.16
CA PRO A 271 7.09 16.59 22.67
C PRO A 271 7.20 18.02 22.14
N ASP A 272 8.39 18.61 22.19
CA ASP A 272 8.60 19.99 21.76
C ASP A 272 8.32 20.22 20.28
N THR A 273 8.63 19.23 19.44
CA THR A 273 8.37 19.33 18.00
C THR A 273 6.90 19.13 17.68
N LEU A 274 6.13 18.38 18.47
CA LEU A 274 4.68 18.27 18.31
C LEU A 274 4.02 19.64 18.52
N VAL A 275 4.37 20.34 19.60
CA VAL A 275 3.84 21.67 19.92
C VAL A 275 4.18 22.68 18.82
N ALA A 276 5.43 22.67 18.35
CA ALA A 276 5.86 23.51 17.26
C ALA A 276 5.14 23.20 15.94
N TYR A 277 4.92 21.94 15.66
CA TYR A 277 4.19 21.48 14.46
C TYR A 277 2.72 21.91 14.49
N MET A 278 2.04 21.79 15.64
CA MET A 278 0.66 22.25 15.81
C MET A 278 0.54 23.76 15.49
N ALA A 279 1.49 24.57 16.01
CA ALA A 279 1.52 26.00 15.73
C ALA A 279 1.86 26.31 14.27
N GLU A 280 2.84 25.63 13.67
CA GLU A 280 3.19 25.81 12.25
C GLU A 280 2.01 25.49 11.30
N LYS A 281 1.21 24.51 11.66
CA LYS A 281 0.08 24.07 10.83
C LYS A 281 -1.22 24.77 11.18
N ASP A 282 -1.22 25.75 12.07
CA ASP A 282 -2.44 26.44 12.57
C ASP A 282 -3.50 25.43 13.01
N CYS A 283 -3.10 24.40 13.76
CA CYS A 283 -4.03 23.41 14.28
C CYS A 283 -4.75 23.96 15.52
N ASP A 284 -6.08 23.85 15.53
CA ASP A 284 -6.91 24.24 16.69
C ASP A 284 -7.07 23.09 17.67
N TYR A 285 -7.07 21.85 17.15
CA TYR A 285 -7.32 20.64 17.92
C TYR A 285 -6.35 19.52 17.58
N ILE A 286 -6.16 18.63 18.56
CA ILE A 286 -5.54 17.33 18.37
C ILE A 286 -6.49 16.23 18.85
N LEU A 287 -6.71 15.25 18.01
CA LEU A 287 -7.49 14.05 18.32
C LEU A 287 -6.53 12.90 18.60
N ILE A 288 -6.55 12.39 19.83
CA ILE A 288 -5.86 11.15 20.20
C ILE A 288 -6.86 10.01 20.08
N ASP A 289 -6.79 9.25 19.00
CA ASP A 289 -7.65 8.08 18.77
C ASP A 289 -7.11 6.84 19.47
N ARG A 290 -5.79 6.66 19.41
CA ARG A 290 -5.08 5.56 20.11
C ARG A 290 -3.75 6.07 20.62
N ALA A 291 -3.47 5.79 21.87
CA ALA A 291 -2.18 6.02 22.49
C ALA A 291 -1.48 4.67 22.73
N ASP A 292 -0.18 4.62 22.46
CA ASP A 292 0.69 3.50 22.86
C ASP A 292 1.58 3.90 24.05
N ASP A 293 2.40 2.97 24.52
CA ASP A 293 3.28 3.20 25.66
C ASP A 293 4.28 4.34 25.43
N TYR A 294 4.68 4.56 24.16
CA TYR A 294 5.58 5.65 23.82
C TYR A 294 4.87 7.00 23.95
N LEU A 295 3.70 7.15 23.35
CA LEU A 295 2.91 8.37 23.42
C LEU A 295 2.53 8.69 24.88
N GLN A 296 2.12 7.68 25.65
CA GLN A 296 1.83 7.84 27.06
C GLN A 296 3.04 8.33 27.85
N ARG A 297 4.20 7.72 27.65
CA ARG A 297 5.41 8.03 28.44
C ARG A 297 5.97 9.41 28.10
N GLU A 298 6.09 9.73 26.83
CA GLU A 298 6.82 10.90 26.38
C GLU A 298 5.94 12.16 26.27
N PHE A 299 4.66 11.99 25.90
CA PHE A 299 3.78 13.11 25.55
C PHE A 299 2.73 13.41 26.62
N SER A 300 2.48 12.51 27.58
CA SER A 300 1.46 12.67 28.61
C SER A 300 1.50 14.02 29.34
N PRO A 301 2.70 14.58 29.65
CA PRO A 301 2.76 15.88 30.32
C PRO A 301 2.19 17.08 29.53
N LEU A 302 2.06 16.93 28.21
CA LEU A 302 1.50 17.98 27.35
C LEU A 302 -0.04 18.03 27.42
N PHE A 303 -0.69 16.98 27.90
CA PHE A 303 -2.13 16.81 27.86
C PHE A 303 -2.78 16.95 29.23
N GLU A 304 -3.88 17.69 29.30
CA GLU A 304 -4.70 17.79 30.51
C GLU A 304 -5.25 16.40 30.89
N GLY A 305 -4.98 15.98 32.12
CA GLY A 305 -5.33 14.65 32.60
C GLY A 305 -4.36 13.53 32.19
N GLY A 306 -3.37 13.84 31.35
CA GLY A 306 -2.43 12.86 30.83
C GLY A 306 -3.01 11.93 29.77
N LEU A 307 -2.20 10.97 29.32
CA LEU A 307 -2.59 9.97 28.33
C LEU A 307 -2.48 8.57 28.94
N THR A 308 -3.39 7.68 28.57
CA THR A 308 -3.36 6.26 28.94
C THR A 308 -3.64 5.39 27.71
N ASN A 309 -3.13 4.14 27.70
CA ASN A 309 -3.31 3.24 26.56
C ASN A 309 -4.78 2.84 26.34
N ASP A 310 -5.57 2.83 27.42
CA ASP A 310 -6.99 2.41 27.39
C ASP A 310 -7.95 3.60 27.27
N MET A 311 -7.44 4.81 27.05
CA MET A 311 -8.30 5.97 26.90
C MET A 311 -9.17 5.88 25.66
N PRO A 312 -10.43 6.32 25.74
CA PRO A 312 -11.25 6.49 24.56
C PRO A 312 -10.66 7.55 23.64
N ALA A 313 -11.08 7.57 22.37
CA ALA A 313 -10.69 8.64 21.46
C ALA A 313 -11.07 10.00 22.09
N THR A 314 -10.09 10.85 22.29
CA THR A 314 -10.24 12.10 23.04
C THR A 314 -9.75 13.28 22.22
N LEU A 315 -10.57 14.32 22.19
CA LEU A 315 -10.28 15.57 21.52
C LEU A 315 -9.73 16.59 22.52
N TYR A 316 -8.62 17.23 22.15
CA TYR A 316 -8.01 18.31 22.94
C TYR A 316 -7.93 19.57 22.10
N HIS A 317 -8.19 20.73 22.74
CA HIS A 317 -7.96 22.05 22.18
C HIS A 317 -6.50 22.45 22.37
N PHE A 318 -5.90 23.08 21.37
CA PHE A 318 -4.52 23.58 21.44
C PHE A 318 -4.49 25.02 21.97
N GLU A 319 -3.92 25.23 23.15
CA GLU A 319 -3.83 26.53 23.83
C GLU A 319 -2.63 27.39 23.37
N GLY A 320 -1.77 26.84 22.50
CA GLY A 320 -0.57 27.52 22.01
C GLY A 320 0.72 27.04 22.64
N THR A 321 1.83 27.56 22.13
CA THR A 321 3.20 27.13 22.48
C THR A 321 3.63 27.56 23.88
N ASP A 322 3.06 28.64 24.40
CA ASP A 322 3.45 29.21 25.68
C ASP A 322 2.63 28.67 26.87
N ALA A 323 1.67 27.81 26.60
CA ALA A 323 0.84 27.24 27.65
C ALA A 323 1.60 26.19 28.46
N ALA A 324 1.43 26.20 29.79
CA ALA A 324 2.05 25.22 30.67
C ALA A 324 1.54 23.78 30.39
N VAL A 325 0.29 23.65 29.96
CA VAL A 325 -0.31 22.42 29.41
C VAL A 325 -0.91 22.80 28.05
N PRO A 326 -0.23 22.51 26.96
CA PRO A 326 -0.64 22.94 25.62
C PRO A 326 -1.97 22.36 25.14
N PHE A 327 -2.34 21.17 25.60
CA PHE A 327 -3.54 20.46 25.13
C PHE A 327 -4.56 20.32 26.25
N LYS A 328 -5.66 21.06 26.12
CA LYS A 328 -6.78 21.08 27.06
C LYS A 328 -7.90 20.18 26.57
N LEU A 329 -8.55 19.45 27.48
CA LEU A 329 -9.72 18.64 27.12
C LEU A 329 -10.80 19.52 26.46
N ALA A 330 -11.21 19.17 25.26
CA ALA A 330 -12.35 19.77 24.62
C ALA A 330 -13.65 19.22 25.25
N ALA A 331 -14.58 20.13 25.57
CA ALA A 331 -15.88 19.74 26.12
C ALA A 331 -16.74 19.07 25.03
N VAL A 332 -16.56 17.81 24.83
CA VAL A 332 -17.37 17.00 23.91
C VAL A 332 -18.65 16.58 24.64
N ALA A 333 -19.81 16.88 24.08
CA ALA A 333 -21.06 16.41 24.67
C ALA A 333 -21.08 14.87 24.66
N GLU A 334 -21.19 14.25 25.84
CA GLU A 334 -21.43 12.82 25.90
C GLU A 334 -22.68 12.51 25.09
N SER A 335 -22.53 11.73 24.01
CA SER A 335 -23.67 11.20 23.30
C SER A 335 -24.41 10.28 24.28
N GLY A 336 -25.54 10.76 24.83
CA GLY A 336 -26.39 9.95 25.64
C GLY A 336 -26.85 8.75 24.82
N VAL A 337 -26.18 7.63 25.02
CA VAL A 337 -26.71 6.33 24.62
C VAL A 337 -27.79 6.01 25.64
N GLU A 338 -29.06 6.30 25.32
CA GLU A 338 -30.22 5.67 25.94
C GLU A 338 -30.45 4.26 25.35
#